data_4982888ead987a0d546859ffd4983a1f
#
_entry.id   4982888ead987a0d546859ffd4983a1f
#
_cell.length_a   1.000
_cell.length_b   1.000
_cell.length_c   1.000
_cell.angle_alpha   90.00
_cell.angle_beta   90.00
_cell.angle_gamma   90.00
#
_symmetry.space_group_name_H-M   'P 1'
#
loop_
_entity.id
_entity.type
_entity.pdbx_description
1 polymer ?
#
loop_
_entity_poly.entity_id
_entity_poly.type
_entity_poly.pdbx_seq_one_letter_code
_entity_poly.pdbx_strand_id
1 'polypeptide(L)'
;EMTSSLVGSEMCIRDSLNAMDMDSSYGDDTNPLIEKSEFLLSVFEQLIGAGNLGAKDKSIIDRCTADTYRDYIRSGYTKEVPTLKDLYRQLMLQEEPEARALALSAELFTSGSLNTFAHKTNVDTKNRIMDYDIRELGSQLMPLGMLVTLDAIFNRVIQNWKKGKRTWIFCDEFYLLSVSYTHLRAHETR
;
A
#
# COMPACT_ATOMS: atom_id res chain seq x y z
N GLU A 1 -32.47 20.78 -17.73
CA GLU A 1 -31.08 21.05 -17.31
C GLU A 1 -30.85 20.35 -15.99
N MET A 2 -30.32 19.14 -16.08
CA MET A 2 -29.81 18.41 -14.91
C MET A 2 -28.30 18.53 -14.90
N THR A 3 -27.77 19.57 -14.32
CA THR A 3 -26.38 19.63 -13.93
C THR A 3 -26.24 18.94 -12.57
N SER A 4 -26.30 17.61 -12.58
CA SER A 4 -25.86 16.85 -11.43
C SER A 4 -24.33 16.98 -11.37
N SER A 5 -23.85 17.88 -10.54
CA SER A 5 -22.44 17.91 -10.14
C SER A 5 -22.14 16.62 -9.38
N LEU A 6 -21.67 15.62 -10.10
CA LEU A 6 -21.02 14.45 -9.50
C LEU A 6 -19.69 14.94 -8.95
N VAL A 7 -19.67 15.39 -7.70
CA VAL A 7 -18.45 15.70 -6.99
C VAL A 7 -17.77 14.36 -6.68
N GLY A 8 -16.92 13.92 -7.60
CA GLY A 8 -15.99 12.82 -7.41
C GLY A 8 -14.64 13.36 -6.97
N SER A 9 -13.84 12.58 -6.30
CA SER A 9 -12.41 12.84 -6.10
C SER A 9 -11.67 12.11 -7.21
N GLU A 10 -11.01 12.87 -8.08
CA GLU A 10 -10.09 12.35 -9.08
C GLU A 10 -8.69 12.40 -8.47
N MET A 11 -8.00 11.26 -8.43
CA MET A 11 -6.64 11.18 -7.95
C MET A 11 -5.68 11.34 -9.12
N CYS A 12 -5.05 12.50 -9.21
CA CYS A 12 -4.01 12.80 -10.21
C CYS A 12 -2.62 12.42 -9.70
N ILE A 13 -1.61 12.39 -10.59
CA ILE A 13 -0.18 12.18 -10.26
C ILE A 13 0.36 13.09 -9.15
N ARG A 14 -0.24 14.26 -8.94
CA ARG A 14 0.15 15.19 -7.87
C ARG A 14 -0.37 14.79 -6.50
N ASP A 15 -1.27 13.84 -6.46
CA ASP A 15 -1.86 13.32 -5.25
C ASP A 15 -1.02 12.14 -4.76
N SER A 16 -0.84 12.07 -3.46
CA SER A 16 -0.08 11.00 -2.82
C SER A 16 -1.02 10.06 -2.10
N LEU A 17 -0.86 8.78 -2.36
CA LEU A 17 -1.44 7.70 -1.57
C LEU A 17 -0.32 7.08 -0.73
N ASN A 18 -0.48 7.03 0.58
CA ASN A 18 0.53 6.43 1.44
C ASN A 18 0.41 4.91 1.42
N ALA A 19 1.43 4.21 0.93
CA ALA A 19 1.45 2.75 0.96
C ALA A 19 1.33 2.16 2.38
N MET A 20 1.63 2.97 3.41
CA MET A 20 1.55 2.58 4.81
C MET A 20 0.21 2.94 5.47
N ASP A 21 -0.80 3.43 4.73
CA ASP A 21 -2.09 3.74 5.33
C ASP A 21 -2.74 2.50 5.95
N MET A 22 -3.10 2.64 7.21
CA MET A 22 -3.75 1.60 7.99
C MET A 22 -4.52 2.26 9.14
N ASP A 23 -5.70 1.79 9.44
CA ASP A 23 -6.45 2.14 10.64
C ASP A 23 -6.91 0.88 11.40
N SER A 24 -7.64 1.03 12.47
CA SER A 24 -8.15 -0.09 13.27
C SER A 24 -9.15 -0.98 12.54
N SER A 25 -9.65 -0.57 11.39
CA SER A 25 -10.60 -1.32 10.56
C SER A 25 -9.95 -1.90 9.29
N TYR A 26 -8.63 -1.77 9.17
CA TYR A 26 -7.88 -2.31 8.05
C TYR A 26 -7.97 -3.84 8.02
N GLY A 27 -8.21 -4.38 6.82
CA GLY A 27 -8.38 -5.80 6.63
C GLY A 27 -9.75 -6.35 7.03
N ASP A 28 -9.92 -7.67 6.99
CA ASP A 28 -11.26 -8.28 7.16
C ASP A 28 -11.58 -8.59 8.61
N ASP A 29 -10.94 -9.38 9.36
CA ASP A 29 -11.31 -9.69 10.76
C ASP A 29 -10.10 -10.02 11.64
N THR A 30 -8.93 -9.93 11.05
CA THR A 30 -7.66 -10.26 11.70
C THR A 30 -7.00 -9.02 12.29
N ASN A 31 -5.82 -9.20 12.78
CA ASN A 31 -5.02 -8.08 13.27
C ASN A 31 -4.57 -7.20 12.09
N PRO A 32 -4.93 -5.91 12.02
CA PRO A 32 -4.55 -5.01 10.95
C PRO A 32 -3.06 -5.01 10.62
N LEU A 33 -2.21 -5.22 11.63
CA LEU A 33 -0.77 -5.28 11.45
C LEU A 33 -0.32 -6.50 10.64
N ILE A 34 -0.97 -7.65 10.82
CA ILE A 34 -0.63 -8.87 10.06
C ILE A 34 -0.91 -8.65 8.58
N GLU A 35 -2.11 -8.18 8.24
CA GLU A 35 -2.47 -7.92 6.84
C GLU A 35 -1.60 -6.84 6.19
N LYS A 36 -1.26 -5.80 6.97
CA LYS A 36 -0.35 -4.77 6.47
C LYS A 36 1.07 -5.30 6.29
N SER A 37 1.54 -6.20 7.14
CA SER A 37 2.84 -6.87 6.99
C SER A 37 2.87 -7.72 5.70
N GLU A 38 1.81 -8.49 5.43
CA GLU A 38 1.70 -9.27 4.19
C GLU A 38 1.66 -8.38 2.94
N PHE A 39 0.93 -7.27 2.99
CA PHE A 39 0.93 -6.29 1.91
C PHE A 39 2.35 -5.73 1.67
N LEU A 40 3.08 -5.36 2.73
CA LEU A 40 4.43 -4.84 2.61
C LEU A 40 5.43 -5.88 2.11
N LEU A 41 5.26 -7.15 2.46
CA LEU A 41 6.02 -8.24 1.84
C LEU A 41 5.82 -8.26 0.32
N SER A 42 4.57 -8.10 -0.14
CA SER A 42 4.27 -8.02 -1.58
C SER A 42 4.89 -6.78 -2.24
N VAL A 43 4.90 -5.64 -1.54
CA VAL A 43 5.61 -4.42 -1.99
C VAL A 43 7.10 -4.72 -2.17
N PHE A 44 7.76 -5.31 -1.19
CA PHE A 44 9.19 -5.64 -1.30
C PHE A 44 9.48 -6.68 -2.38
N GLU A 45 8.60 -7.66 -2.61
CA GLU A 45 8.71 -8.58 -3.74
C GLU A 45 8.70 -7.85 -5.09
N GLN A 46 7.92 -6.79 -5.23
CA GLN A 46 7.94 -5.96 -6.43
C GLN A 46 9.24 -5.13 -6.55
N LEU A 47 9.75 -4.61 -5.44
CA LEU A 47 10.96 -3.77 -5.45
C LEU A 47 12.24 -4.57 -5.75
N ILE A 48 12.32 -5.81 -5.28
CA ILE A 48 13.51 -6.67 -5.38
C ILE A 48 13.40 -7.63 -6.57
N GLY A 49 12.20 -7.87 -7.04
CA GLY A 49 11.86 -8.87 -8.06
C GLY A 49 11.31 -10.15 -7.45
N ALA A 50 10.27 -10.67 -8.08
CA ALA A 50 9.55 -11.86 -7.62
C ALA A 50 10.50 -13.07 -7.40
N GLY A 51 10.35 -13.71 -6.25
CA GLY A 51 11.13 -14.89 -5.87
C GLY A 51 12.52 -14.61 -5.28
N ASN A 52 12.95 -13.35 -5.22
CA ASN A 52 14.25 -12.97 -4.64
C ASN A 52 14.19 -12.68 -3.12
N LEU A 53 12.98 -12.61 -2.56
CA LEU A 53 12.77 -12.35 -1.13
C LEU A 53 12.92 -13.64 -0.32
N GLY A 54 14.04 -13.80 0.38
CA GLY A 54 14.32 -14.95 1.21
C GLY A 54 13.59 -14.95 2.55
N ALA A 55 13.66 -16.08 3.29
CA ALA A 55 13.01 -16.20 4.60
C ALA A 55 13.55 -15.19 5.62
N LYS A 56 14.86 -14.88 5.59
CA LYS A 56 15.47 -13.86 6.45
C LYS A 56 14.92 -12.47 6.14
N ASP A 57 14.83 -12.14 4.86
CA ASP A 57 14.32 -10.85 4.40
C ASP A 57 12.88 -10.64 4.87
N LYS A 58 12.03 -11.66 4.73
CA LYS A 58 10.64 -11.64 5.20
C LYS A 58 10.56 -11.40 6.71
N SER A 59 11.39 -12.07 7.50
CA SER A 59 11.46 -11.87 8.95
C SER A 59 11.90 -10.46 9.35
N ILE A 60 12.85 -9.89 8.61
CA ILE A 60 13.33 -8.51 8.83
C ILE A 60 12.23 -7.50 8.49
N ILE A 61 11.57 -7.66 7.35
CA ILE A 61 10.48 -6.77 6.92
C ILE A 61 9.34 -6.81 7.95
N ASP A 62 8.92 -8.00 8.38
CA ASP A 62 7.85 -8.17 9.37
C ASP A 62 8.20 -7.48 10.69
N ARG A 63 9.39 -7.73 11.23
CA ARG A 63 9.88 -7.08 12.46
C ARG A 63 9.92 -5.56 12.31
N CYS A 64 10.50 -5.05 11.23
CA CYS A 64 10.60 -3.60 10.98
C CYS A 64 9.22 -2.97 10.79
N THR A 65 8.27 -3.69 10.18
CA THR A 65 6.88 -3.26 10.06
C THR A 65 6.25 -3.11 11.44
N ALA A 66 6.36 -4.13 12.29
CA ALA A 66 5.83 -4.07 13.66
C ALA A 66 6.44 -2.92 14.47
N ASP A 67 7.74 -2.69 14.34
CA ASP A 67 8.44 -1.59 15.01
C ASP A 67 7.99 -0.23 14.50
N THR A 68 7.78 -0.09 13.20
CA THR A 68 7.31 1.16 12.55
C THR A 68 5.90 1.54 13.04
N TYR A 69 5.00 0.58 13.18
CA TYR A 69 3.63 0.82 13.62
C TYR A 69 3.44 0.84 15.13
N ARG A 70 4.43 0.45 15.91
CA ARG A 70 4.33 0.28 17.37
C ARG A 70 3.68 1.46 18.08
N ASP A 71 4.18 2.65 17.87
CA ASP A 71 3.70 3.86 18.54
C ASP A 71 2.34 4.33 18.02
N TYR A 72 2.09 4.12 16.73
CA TYR A 72 0.80 4.40 16.09
C TYR A 72 -0.30 3.52 16.67
N ILE A 73 -0.08 2.21 16.76
CA ILE A 73 -1.02 1.24 17.34
C ILE A 73 -1.22 1.51 18.84
N ARG A 74 -0.13 1.73 19.59
CA ARG A 74 -0.23 2.06 21.03
C ARG A 74 -1.01 3.33 21.33
N SER A 75 -1.04 4.26 20.40
CA SER A 75 -1.86 5.48 20.51
C SER A 75 -3.35 5.26 20.24
N GLY A 76 -3.77 4.03 19.89
CA GLY A 76 -5.13 3.76 19.43
C GLY A 76 -5.40 4.36 18.05
N TYR A 77 -4.40 4.37 17.16
CA TYR A 77 -4.47 4.90 15.79
C TYR A 77 -4.75 6.41 15.72
N THR A 78 -4.35 7.16 16.75
CA THR A 78 -4.59 8.62 16.83
C THR A 78 -3.40 9.46 16.41
N LYS A 79 -2.19 8.90 16.44
CA LYS A 79 -0.99 9.56 15.93
C LYS A 79 -1.00 9.59 14.40
N GLU A 80 -0.02 10.25 13.82
CA GLU A 80 0.19 10.24 12.37
C GLU A 80 0.53 8.83 11.89
N VAL A 81 -0.08 8.43 10.77
CA VAL A 81 0.23 7.16 10.10
C VAL A 81 1.69 7.20 9.62
N PRO A 82 2.48 6.17 9.89
CA PRO A 82 3.84 6.11 9.37
C PRO A 82 3.85 6.04 7.84
N THR A 83 5.02 6.30 7.26
CA THR A 83 5.26 6.28 5.82
C THR A 83 6.32 5.25 5.46
N LEU A 84 6.49 4.95 4.17
CA LEU A 84 7.60 4.11 3.71
C LEU A 84 8.97 4.68 4.11
N LYS A 85 9.09 6.00 4.33
CA LYS A 85 10.33 6.61 4.86
C LYS A 85 10.62 6.19 6.28
N ASP A 86 9.58 5.99 7.08
CA ASP A 86 9.73 5.54 8.47
C ASP A 86 10.14 4.06 8.51
N LEU A 87 9.55 3.23 7.63
CA LEU A 87 9.97 1.82 7.46
C LEU A 87 11.43 1.74 6.97
N TYR A 88 11.81 2.57 5.99
CA TYR A 88 13.20 2.66 5.51
C TYR A 88 14.17 2.97 6.67
N ARG A 89 13.82 3.92 7.55
CA ARG A 89 14.64 4.24 8.72
C ARG A 89 14.75 3.05 9.66
N GLN A 90 13.67 2.30 9.88
CA GLN A 90 13.70 1.11 10.73
C GLN A 90 14.61 0.01 10.14
N LEU A 91 14.59 -0.19 8.82
CA LEU A 91 15.51 -1.10 8.14
C LEU A 91 16.98 -0.67 8.30
N MET A 92 17.25 0.64 8.19
CA MET A 92 18.60 1.19 8.35
C MET A 92 19.14 1.11 9.79
N LEU A 93 18.26 0.97 10.78
CA LEU A 93 18.65 0.78 12.20
C LEU A 93 19.03 -0.67 12.54
N GLN A 94 18.74 -1.62 11.66
CA GLN A 94 19.09 -3.02 11.89
C GLN A 94 20.57 -3.26 11.60
N GLU A 95 21.18 -4.20 12.33
CA GLU A 95 22.61 -4.54 12.19
C GLU A 95 22.86 -5.54 11.06
N GLU A 96 21.84 -6.28 10.64
CA GLU A 96 21.96 -7.32 9.63
C GLU A 96 22.22 -6.72 8.23
N PRO A 97 23.18 -7.27 7.48
CA PRO A 97 23.49 -6.80 6.12
C PRO A 97 22.31 -6.96 5.16
N GLU A 98 21.45 -7.96 5.38
CA GLU A 98 20.22 -8.16 4.62
C GLU A 98 19.24 -6.98 4.80
N ALA A 99 19.12 -6.44 6.00
CA ALA A 99 18.27 -5.27 6.26
C ALA A 99 18.77 -4.04 5.51
N ARG A 100 20.08 -3.84 5.43
CA ARG A 100 20.69 -2.78 4.65
C ARG A 100 20.45 -2.96 3.15
N ALA A 101 20.52 -4.20 2.65
CA ALA A 101 20.23 -4.50 1.25
C ALA A 101 18.76 -4.21 0.92
N LEU A 102 17.82 -4.58 1.81
CA LEU A 102 16.40 -4.24 1.70
C LEU A 102 16.16 -2.72 1.68
N ALA A 103 16.81 -1.98 2.58
CA ALA A 103 16.73 -0.53 2.63
C ALA A 103 17.21 0.10 1.31
N LEU A 104 18.35 -0.33 0.79
CA LEU A 104 18.88 0.16 -0.49
C LEU A 104 17.95 -0.13 -1.66
N SER A 105 17.31 -1.29 -1.68
CA SER A 105 16.30 -1.63 -2.70
C SER A 105 15.07 -0.72 -2.64
N ALA A 106 14.69 -0.27 -1.44
CA ALA A 106 13.58 0.64 -1.24
C ALA A 106 13.95 2.14 -1.38
N GLU A 107 15.24 2.49 -1.43
CA GLU A 107 15.71 3.87 -1.38
C GLU A 107 15.13 4.73 -2.52
N LEU A 108 15.10 4.19 -3.73
CA LEU A 108 14.55 4.86 -4.90
C LEU A 108 13.08 5.30 -4.69
N PHE A 109 12.31 4.48 -3.99
CA PHE A 109 10.87 4.63 -3.75
C PHE A 109 10.55 5.33 -2.42
N THR A 110 11.54 5.59 -1.58
CA THR A 110 11.38 6.26 -0.29
C THR A 110 11.99 7.65 -0.26
N SER A 111 13.27 7.76 -0.58
CA SER A 111 14.05 9.01 -0.55
C SER A 111 14.46 9.49 -1.94
N GLY A 112 14.42 8.59 -2.93
CA GLY A 112 14.78 8.87 -4.32
C GLY A 112 13.68 9.54 -5.12
N SER A 113 13.85 9.56 -6.44
CA SER A 113 12.96 10.28 -7.38
C SER A 113 11.58 9.63 -7.58
N LEU A 114 11.40 8.36 -7.21
CA LEU A 114 10.14 7.62 -7.37
C LEU A 114 9.37 7.48 -6.05
N ASN A 115 9.39 8.48 -5.19
CA ASN A 115 8.87 8.43 -3.82
C ASN A 115 7.39 8.80 -3.68
N THR A 116 6.61 8.73 -4.75
CA THR A 116 5.19 9.12 -4.79
C THR A 116 4.36 8.47 -3.66
N PHE A 117 4.59 7.20 -3.37
CA PHE A 117 3.85 6.43 -2.36
C PHE A 117 4.49 6.46 -0.95
N ALA A 118 5.54 7.26 -0.76
CA ALA A 118 6.23 7.45 0.51
C ALA A 118 5.84 8.75 1.23
N HIS A 119 4.79 9.41 0.80
CA HIS A 119 4.23 10.60 1.41
C HIS A 119 2.89 10.29 2.07
N LYS A 120 2.45 11.15 2.98
CA LYS A 120 1.12 11.06 3.58
C LYS A 120 0.06 11.21 2.50
N THR A 121 -1.03 10.46 2.64
CA THR A 121 -2.19 10.60 1.76
C THR A 121 -2.75 12.02 1.86
N ASN A 122 -2.85 12.68 0.73
CA ASN A 122 -3.34 14.06 0.62
C ASN A 122 -4.69 14.17 -0.11
N VAL A 123 -5.27 13.04 -0.50
CA VAL A 123 -6.59 12.97 -1.15
C VAL A 123 -7.67 12.58 -0.17
N ASP A 124 -8.88 13.09 -0.39
CA ASP A 124 -10.05 12.65 0.38
C ASP A 124 -10.55 11.29 -0.14
N THR A 125 -10.10 10.23 0.49
CA THR A 125 -10.52 8.86 0.17
C THR A 125 -11.93 8.51 0.66
N LYS A 126 -12.66 9.45 1.29
CA LYS A 126 -14.02 9.21 1.83
C LYS A 126 -15.13 9.57 0.84
N ASN A 127 -14.81 10.16 -0.28
CA ASN A 127 -15.77 10.54 -1.31
C ASN A 127 -16.55 9.33 -1.83
N ARG A 128 -17.80 9.58 -2.23
CA ARG A 128 -18.70 8.54 -2.74
C ARG A 128 -18.22 7.96 -4.08
N ILE A 129 -17.61 8.79 -4.91
CA ILE A 129 -17.01 8.42 -6.20
C ILE A 129 -15.54 8.74 -6.11
N MET A 130 -14.72 7.76 -6.43
CA MET A 130 -13.26 7.88 -6.49
C MET A 130 -12.80 7.38 -7.85
N ASP A 131 -11.96 8.15 -8.51
CA ASP A 131 -11.25 7.76 -9.71
C ASP A 131 -9.76 7.67 -9.41
N TYR A 132 -9.13 6.55 -9.75
CA TYR A 132 -7.71 6.30 -9.57
C TYR A 132 -7.04 6.23 -10.94
N ASP A 133 -6.52 7.37 -11.42
CA ASP A 133 -5.76 7.41 -12.66
C ASP A 133 -4.29 7.05 -12.42
N ILE A 134 -3.91 5.84 -12.84
CA ILE A 134 -2.56 5.30 -12.73
C ILE A 134 -1.78 5.34 -14.05
N ARG A 135 -2.37 5.83 -15.15
CA ARG A 135 -1.77 5.80 -16.50
C ARG A 135 -0.47 6.60 -16.59
N GLU A 136 -0.37 7.67 -15.81
CA GLU A 136 0.81 8.53 -15.82
C GLU A 136 1.94 8.02 -14.91
N LEU A 137 1.72 6.93 -14.16
CA LEU A 137 2.81 6.27 -13.43
C LEU A 137 3.75 5.62 -14.46
N GLY A 138 4.98 6.07 -14.52
CA GLY A 138 5.99 5.46 -15.39
C GLY A 138 6.17 3.96 -15.12
N SER A 139 6.75 3.24 -16.06
CA SER A 139 6.89 1.77 -16.02
C SER A 139 7.51 1.23 -14.73
N GLN A 140 8.36 2.01 -14.07
CA GLN A 140 9.00 1.62 -12.81
C GLN A 140 8.05 1.73 -11.59
N LEU A 141 7.16 2.72 -11.60
CA LEU A 141 6.19 2.94 -10.51
C LEU A 141 4.89 2.17 -10.72
N MET A 142 4.55 1.78 -11.93
CA MET A 142 3.28 1.15 -12.27
C MET A 142 2.99 -0.08 -11.40
N PRO A 143 3.92 -1.05 -11.21
CA PRO A 143 3.63 -2.23 -10.39
C PRO A 143 3.36 -1.87 -8.93
N LEU A 144 4.14 -0.96 -8.35
CA LEU A 144 3.93 -0.48 -6.97
C LEU A 144 2.63 0.31 -6.86
N GLY A 145 2.36 1.19 -7.84
CA GLY A 145 1.13 1.97 -7.88
C GLY A 145 -0.11 1.11 -7.94
N MET A 146 -0.08 0.03 -8.75
CA MET A 146 -1.15 -0.96 -8.80
C MET A 146 -1.41 -1.60 -7.45
N LEU A 147 -0.36 -2.08 -6.75
CA LEU A 147 -0.48 -2.69 -5.44
C LEU A 147 -1.10 -1.73 -4.43
N VAL A 148 -0.56 -0.51 -4.33
CA VAL A 148 -1.03 0.50 -3.36
C VAL A 148 -2.48 0.92 -3.66
N THR A 149 -2.83 1.09 -4.92
CA THR A 149 -4.19 1.45 -5.33
C THR A 149 -5.18 0.32 -5.02
N LEU A 150 -4.82 -0.93 -5.32
CA LEU A 150 -5.66 -2.08 -5.02
C LEU A 150 -5.84 -2.27 -3.52
N ASP A 151 -4.79 -2.11 -2.72
CA ASP A 151 -4.87 -2.15 -1.27
C ASP A 151 -5.88 -1.11 -0.74
N ALA A 152 -5.78 0.12 -1.19
CA ALA A 152 -6.71 1.20 -0.82
C ALA A 152 -8.17 0.90 -1.23
N ILE A 153 -8.37 0.38 -2.45
CA ILE A 153 -9.70 0.01 -2.97
C ILE A 153 -10.29 -1.14 -2.14
N PHE A 154 -9.54 -2.23 -1.92
CA PHE A 154 -10.06 -3.39 -1.19
C PHE A 154 -10.37 -3.05 0.26
N ASN A 155 -9.52 -2.28 0.94
CA ASN A 155 -9.83 -1.79 2.28
C ASN A 155 -11.10 -0.96 2.30
N ARG A 156 -11.33 -0.10 1.32
CA ARG A 156 -12.57 0.65 1.19
C ARG A 156 -13.78 -0.25 0.99
N VAL A 157 -13.67 -1.29 0.17
CA VAL A 157 -14.73 -2.30 -0.06
C VAL A 157 -15.08 -2.98 1.24
N ILE A 158 -14.09 -3.49 1.98
CA ILE A 158 -14.27 -4.17 3.26
C ILE A 158 -14.94 -3.25 4.28
N GLN A 159 -14.46 -2.01 4.42
CA GLN A 159 -15.07 -1.03 5.33
C GLN A 159 -16.52 -0.71 4.98
N ASN A 160 -16.84 -0.60 3.70
CA ASN A 160 -18.20 -0.37 3.24
C ASN A 160 -19.09 -1.61 3.50
N TRP A 161 -18.57 -2.80 3.22
CA TRP A 161 -19.28 -4.06 3.47
C TRP A 161 -19.61 -4.23 4.96
N LYS A 162 -18.67 -4.00 5.86
CA LYS A 162 -18.89 -3.98 7.32
C LYS A 162 -20.00 -3.00 7.75
N LYS A 163 -20.20 -1.93 6.98
CA LYS A 163 -21.28 -0.93 7.19
C LYS A 163 -22.56 -1.23 6.41
N GLY A 164 -22.67 -2.41 5.78
CA GLY A 164 -23.81 -2.79 4.93
C GLY A 164 -23.94 -1.97 3.63
N LYS A 165 -22.88 -1.30 3.18
CA LYS A 165 -22.85 -0.51 1.96
C LYS A 165 -22.28 -1.32 0.80
N ARG A 166 -22.95 -1.27 -0.35
CA ARG A 166 -22.43 -1.86 -1.60
C ARG A 166 -21.39 -0.94 -2.23
N THR A 167 -20.32 -1.52 -2.74
CA THR A 167 -19.30 -0.82 -3.52
C THR A 167 -19.26 -1.42 -4.92
N TRP A 168 -19.18 -0.57 -5.93
CA TRP A 168 -19.01 -0.93 -7.33
C TRP A 168 -17.62 -0.51 -7.75
N ILE A 169 -16.89 -1.41 -8.39
CA ILE A 169 -15.57 -1.17 -8.95
C ILE A 169 -15.68 -1.32 -10.45
N PHE A 170 -15.27 -0.28 -11.17
CA PHE A 170 -15.13 -0.27 -12.62
C PHE A 170 -13.66 -0.23 -12.94
N CYS A 171 -13.15 -1.25 -13.62
CA CYS A 171 -11.76 -1.30 -14.04
C CYS A 171 -11.70 -1.18 -15.55
N ASP A 172 -11.11 -0.10 -16.04
CA ASP A 172 -10.67 -0.02 -17.42
C ASP A 172 -9.33 -0.74 -17.56
N GLU A 173 -9.06 -1.33 -18.73
CA GLU A 173 -7.82 -2.09 -19.01
C GLU A 173 -7.51 -3.19 -17.97
N PHE A 174 -8.52 -3.97 -17.58
CA PHE A 174 -8.43 -5.02 -16.56
C PHE A 174 -7.26 -6.01 -16.77
N TYR A 175 -6.78 -6.17 -17.99
CA TYR A 175 -5.63 -7.03 -18.32
C TYR A 175 -4.34 -6.58 -17.61
N LEU A 176 -4.18 -5.28 -17.32
CA LEU A 176 -3.03 -4.76 -16.56
C LEU A 176 -3.05 -5.30 -15.11
N LEU A 177 -4.22 -5.49 -14.55
CA LEU A 177 -4.38 -6.11 -13.22
C LEU A 177 -3.98 -7.58 -13.23
N SER A 178 -4.25 -8.32 -14.32
CA SER A 178 -3.97 -9.76 -14.38
C SER A 178 -2.48 -10.08 -14.34
N VAL A 179 -1.64 -9.21 -14.86
CA VAL A 179 -0.16 -9.35 -14.83
C VAL A 179 0.39 -9.17 -13.42
N SER A 180 -0.21 -8.27 -12.62
CA SER A 180 0.20 -8.01 -11.23
C SER A 180 -0.48 -8.96 -10.23
N TYR A 181 -1.69 -9.41 -10.53
CA TYR A 181 -2.54 -10.20 -9.63
C TYR A 181 -2.17 -11.70 -9.58
N THR A 182 -1.52 -12.22 -10.60
CA THR A 182 -1.01 -13.61 -10.59
C THR A 182 0.03 -13.84 -9.49
N HIS A 183 0.68 -12.79 -9.00
CA HIS A 183 1.60 -12.87 -7.87
C HIS A 183 0.91 -12.84 -6.51
N LEU A 184 -0.23 -12.14 -6.36
CA LEU A 184 -0.98 -12.06 -5.10
C LEU A 184 -1.79 -13.33 -4.81
N ARG A 185 -2.34 -14.00 -5.83
CA ARG A 185 -3.18 -15.20 -5.67
C ARG A 185 -2.42 -16.52 -5.53
N ALA A 186 -1.13 -16.55 -5.78
CA ALA A 186 -0.35 -17.78 -5.60
C ALA A 186 -0.29 -18.25 -4.12
N HIS A 187 -0.71 -17.43 -3.18
CA HIS A 187 -0.73 -17.74 -1.75
C HIS A 187 -2.10 -18.16 -1.19
N GLU A 188 -3.21 -17.97 -1.92
CA GLU A 188 -4.56 -18.32 -1.42
C GLU A 188 -5.04 -19.74 -1.76
N THR A 189 -4.26 -20.54 -2.47
CA THR A 189 -4.59 -21.93 -2.82
C THR A 189 -3.65 -22.92 -2.16
N ARG A 190 -3.66 -22.96 -0.82
CA ARG A 190 -3.21 -24.15 -0.06
C ARG A 190 -4.00 -24.31 1.22
#